data_de5270389a7453159c460fbe8ddf5e98
#
_entry.id   de5270389a7453159c460fbe8ddf5e98
#
_cell.length_a   1.000
_cell.length_b   1.000
_cell.length_c   1.000
_cell.angle_alpha   90.00
_cell.angle_beta   90.00
_cell.angle_gamma   90.00
#
_symmetry.space_group_name_H-M   'P 1'
#
loop_
_entity.id
_entity.type
_entity.pdbx_description
1 polymer ?
#
loop_
_entity_poly.entity_id
_entity_poly.type
_entity_poly.pdbx_seq_one_letter_code
_entity_poly.pdbx_strand_id
1 'polypeptide(L)'
;KQYKVLDVCPNCGSERIKEGAVGTERVVNELKKIFPDVTILRMDNDTTSKKNAHAKILEEFRKAKPGILVGTQMIAKGHDFEDVVLVGVVDADQSLYHSDYRSTERCFQLITQVSGRAGRSKDDGKVVLQTYSPRHYTYKFAANYDYKGFFRKEINIRATAKFPPFTRIIRILFSHQDENIVKDELKVCYNRLLKVKERYADEIIYM
;
A
#
# COMPACT_ATOMS: atom_id res chain seq x y z
N LYS A 1 -18.85 8.86 -2.38
CA LYS A 1 -19.14 9.98 -3.31
C LYS A 1 -18.00 10.05 -4.32
N GLN A 2 -18.32 10.04 -5.62
CA GLN A 2 -17.37 10.36 -6.68
C GLN A 2 -17.35 11.88 -6.84
N TYR A 3 -16.21 12.49 -6.70
CA TYR A 3 -16.01 13.91 -6.97
C TYR A 3 -15.33 14.05 -8.33
N LYS A 4 -15.75 15.07 -9.10
CA LYS A 4 -15.04 15.43 -10.33
C LYS A 4 -13.63 15.88 -9.94
N VAL A 5 -12.63 15.37 -10.65
CA VAL A 5 -11.26 15.88 -10.51
C VAL A 5 -11.27 17.35 -10.89
N LEU A 6 -10.73 18.18 -10.02
CA LEU A 6 -10.63 19.62 -10.27
C LEU A 6 -9.44 19.89 -11.18
N ASP A 7 -9.61 20.73 -12.17
CA ASP A 7 -8.52 21.13 -13.08
C ASP A 7 -7.51 22.06 -12.40
N VAL A 8 -7.96 22.77 -11.34
CA VAL A 8 -7.15 23.72 -10.57
C VAL A 8 -7.31 23.44 -9.07
N CYS A 9 -6.20 23.47 -8.35
CA CYS A 9 -6.22 23.30 -6.89
C CYS A 9 -6.90 24.51 -6.21
N PRO A 10 -7.99 24.32 -5.46
CA PRO A 10 -8.69 25.43 -4.81
C PRO A 10 -7.86 26.11 -3.71
N ASN A 11 -6.80 25.47 -3.23
CA ASN A 11 -5.98 25.98 -2.13
C ASN A 11 -4.78 26.80 -2.60
N CYS A 12 -4.13 26.42 -3.72
CA CYS A 12 -2.91 27.06 -4.19
C CYS A 12 -2.97 27.53 -5.65
N GLY A 13 -4.10 27.33 -6.34
CA GLY A 13 -4.29 27.74 -7.75
C GLY A 13 -3.44 26.94 -8.75
N SER A 14 -2.78 25.87 -8.34
CA SER A 14 -1.96 25.05 -9.24
C SER A 14 -2.81 24.25 -10.22
N GLU A 15 -2.49 24.30 -11.50
CA GLU A 15 -3.03 23.44 -12.55
C GLU A 15 -2.35 22.07 -12.62
N ARG A 16 -1.34 21.82 -11.78
CA ARG A 16 -0.60 20.55 -11.72
C ARG A 16 -1.30 19.52 -10.85
N ILE A 17 -2.62 19.44 -10.91
CA ILE A 17 -3.38 18.37 -10.27
C ILE A 17 -3.25 17.14 -11.17
N LYS A 18 -2.66 16.08 -10.66
CA LYS A 18 -2.63 14.77 -11.31
C LYS A 18 -3.61 13.85 -10.63
N GLU A 19 -4.29 13.02 -11.42
CA GLU A 19 -5.05 11.90 -10.87
C GLU A 19 -4.15 11.08 -9.95
N GLY A 20 -4.72 10.61 -8.85
CA GLY A 20 -4.01 9.86 -7.81
C GLY A 20 -3.39 8.55 -8.29
N ALA A 21 -3.35 7.54 -7.43
CA ALA A 21 -2.67 6.26 -7.67
C ALA A 21 -2.86 5.70 -9.08
N VAL A 22 -1.75 5.34 -9.71
CA VAL A 22 -1.76 4.74 -11.04
C VAL A 22 -2.38 3.35 -10.96
N GLY A 23 -3.57 3.16 -11.51
CA GLY A 23 -4.24 1.85 -11.57
C GLY A 23 -3.44 0.83 -12.41
N THR A 24 -3.59 -0.45 -12.10
CA THR A 24 -2.93 -1.57 -12.83
C THR A 24 -3.21 -1.53 -14.32
N GLU A 25 -4.42 -1.14 -14.72
CA GLU A 25 -4.82 -1.03 -16.13
C GLU A 25 -3.99 0.03 -16.88
N ARG A 26 -3.78 1.19 -16.27
CA ARG A 26 -2.95 2.24 -16.87
C ARG A 26 -1.51 1.78 -17.05
N VAL A 27 -0.95 1.09 -16.03
CA VAL A 27 0.39 0.51 -16.13
C VAL A 27 0.48 -0.49 -17.28
N VAL A 28 -0.49 -1.38 -17.43
CA VAL A 28 -0.55 -2.35 -18.53
C VAL A 28 -0.60 -1.65 -19.88
N ASN A 29 -1.43 -0.61 -20.02
CA ASN A 29 -1.57 0.12 -21.26
C ASN A 29 -0.29 0.85 -21.66
N GLU A 30 0.43 1.45 -20.72
CA GLU A 30 1.72 2.08 -20.99
C GLU A 30 2.79 1.04 -21.34
N LEU A 31 2.85 -0.08 -20.64
CA LEU A 31 3.79 -1.16 -20.95
C LEU A 31 3.56 -1.76 -22.33
N LYS A 32 2.32 -1.93 -22.78
CA LYS A 32 2.00 -2.41 -24.12
C LYS A 32 2.49 -1.49 -25.24
N LYS A 33 2.54 -0.18 -24.98
CA LYS A 33 3.11 0.79 -25.95
C LYS A 33 4.64 0.66 -26.04
N ILE A 34 5.29 0.39 -24.89
CA ILE A 34 6.75 0.29 -24.81
C ILE A 34 7.25 -1.08 -25.29
N PHE A 35 6.49 -2.12 -25.01
CA PHE A 35 6.83 -3.52 -25.29
C PHE A 35 5.71 -4.22 -26.08
N PRO A 36 5.51 -3.88 -27.38
CA PRO A 36 4.39 -4.39 -28.17
C PRO A 36 4.42 -5.93 -28.36
N ASP A 37 5.62 -6.51 -28.39
CA ASP A 37 5.82 -7.94 -28.67
C ASP A 37 5.94 -8.80 -27.40
N VAL A 38 5.74 -8.20 -26.22
CA VAL A 38 5.85 -8.90 -24.93
C VAL A 38 4.46 -9.25 -24.38
N THR A 39 4.30 -10.46 -23.90
CA THR A 39 3.06 -10.85 -23.21
C THR A 39 2.94 -10.11 -21.89
N ILE A 40 1.90 -9.27 -21.76
CA ILE A 40 1.64 -8.49 -20.55
C ILE A 40 0.31 -8.93 -19.95
N LEU A 41 0.38 -9.49 -18.75
CA LEU A 41 -0.75 -10.02 -18.01
C LEU A 41 -1.10 -9.12 -16.82
N ARG A 42 -2.39 -9.00 -16.54
CA ARG A 42 -2.92 -8.22 -15.40
C ARG A 42 -3.53 -9.16 -14.36
N MET A 43 -3.16 -8.98 -13.09
CA MET A 43 -3.68 -9.74 -11.97
C MET A 43 -4.04 -8.83 -10.80
N ASP A 44 -5.32 -8.53 -10.66
CA ASP A 44 -5.92 -7.75 -9.58
C ASP A 44 -7.30 -8.30 -9.22
N ASN A 45 -8.00 -7.62 -8.29
CA ASN A 45 -9.32 -8.07 -7.85
C ASN A 45 -10.33 -8.18 -8.99
N ASP A 46 -10.27 -7.29 -9.97
CA ASP A 46 -11.21 -7.27 -11.10
C ASP A 46 -10.98 -8.47 -12.02
N THR A 47 -9.72 -8.78 -12.32
CA THR A 47 -9.34 -9.88 -13.22
C THR A 47 -9.43 -11.24 -12.56
N THR A 48 -9.38 -11.30 -11.22
CA THR A 48 -9.39 -12.55 -10.44
C THR A 48 -10.73 -12.90 -9.81
N SER A 49 -11.79 -12.16 -10.08
CA SER A 49 -13.14 -12.37 -9.52
C SER A 49 -13.77 -13.71 -9.90
N LYS A 50 -13.39 -14.28 -11.06
CA LYS A 50 -13.92 -15.57 -11.53
C LYS A 50 -13.15 -16.75 -10.93
N LYS A 51 -13.87 -17.85 -10.64
CA LYS A 51 -13.27 -19.11 -10.16
C LYS A 51 -12.15 -19.56 -11.10
N ASN A 52 -10.97 -19.88 -10.55
CA ASN A 52 -9.77 -20.32 -11.26
C ASN A 52 -9.09 -19.26 -12.18
N ALA A 53 -9.56 -18.01 -12.25
CA ALA A 53 -8.92 -16.98 -13.08
C ALA A 53 -7.47 -16.72 -12.63
N HIS A 54 -7.23 -16.69 -11.32
CA HIS A 54 -5.93 -16.54 -10.73
C HIS A 54 -4.93 -17.61 -11.20
N ALA A 55 -5.31 -18.90 -11.15
CA ALA A 55 -4.45 -19.99 -11.58
C ALA A 55 -4.13 -19.93 -13.08
N LYS A 56 -5.11 -19.55 -13.91
CA LYS A 56 -4.92 -19.40 -15.35
C LYS A 56 -3.92 -18.30 -15.70
N ILE A 57 -4.03 -17.12 -15.07
CA ILE A 57 -3.12 -16.01 -15.30
C ILE A 57 -1.68 -16.42 -14.94
N LEU A 58 -1.50 -17.12 -13.82
CA LEU A 58 -0.19 -17.58 -13.39
C LEU A 58 0.40 -18.65 -14.33
N GLU A 59 -0.42 -19.58 -14.81
CA GLU A 59 0.02 -20.58 -15.78
C GLU A 59 0.43 -19.94 -17.11
N GLU A 60 -0.35 -18.96 -17.58
CA GLU A 60 -0.03 -18.18 -18.78
C GLU A 60 1.26 -17.39 -18.60
N PHE A 61 1.45 -16.75 -17.45
CA PHE A 61 2.70 -16.03 -17.15
C PHE A 61 3.93 -16.93 -17.13
N ARG A 62 3.83 -18.14 -16.58
CA ARG A 62 4.93 -19.12 -16.59
C ARG A 62 5.33 -19.56 -18.01
N LYS A 63 4.40 -19.57 -18.94
CA LYS A 63 4.65 -19.92 -20.35
C LYS A 63 5.14 -18.75 -21.17
N ALA A 64 4.87 -17.51 -20.74
CA ALA A 64 5.26 -16.28 -21.44
C ALA A 64 6.75 -15.98 -21.24
N LYS A 65 7.54 -16.09 -22.30
CA LYS A 65 8.99 -15.80 -22.28
C LYS A 65 9.38 -14.99 -23.53
N PRO A 66 9.58 -13.68 -23.43
CA PRO A 66 9.46 -12.82 -22.24
C PRO A 66 8.01 -12.53 -21.83
N GLY A 67 7.79 -12.29 -20.55
CA GLY A 67 6.49 -11.95 -20.00
C GLY A 67 6.56 -10.89 -18.88
N ILE A 68 5.52 -10.07 -18.77
CA ILE A 68 5.37 -9.09 -17.70
C ILE A 68 4.04 -9.37 -16.98
N LEU A 69 4.10 -9.51 -15.66
CA LEU A 69 2.92 -9.62 -14.81
C LEU A 69 2.74 -8.33 -14.02
N VAL A 70 1.61 -7.66 -14.22
CA VAL A 70 1.24 -6.43 -13.52
C VAL A 70 0.10 -6.75 -12.55
N GLY A 71 0.22 -6.28 -11.31
CA GLY A 71 -0.87 -6.47 -10.36
C GLY A 71 -0.67 -5.70 -9.06
N THR A 72 -1.59 -5.92 -8.14
CA THR A 72 -1.54 -5.37 -6.79
C THR A 72 -0.71 -6.25 -5.85
N GLN A 73 -0.77 -6.01 -4.55
CA GLN A 73 -0.11 -6.83 -3.53
C GLN A 73 -0.43 -8.33 -3.62
N MET A 74 -1.47 -8.73 -4.37
CA MET A 74 -1.84 -10.13 -4.56
C MET A 74 -0.73 -10.95 -5.23
N ILE A 75 0.00 -10.37 -6.18
CA ILE A 75 1.10 -11.07 -6.87
C ILE A 75 2.31 -11.33 -5.97
N ALA A 76 2.45 -10.55 -4.90
CA ALA A 76 3.53 -10.71 -3.93
C ALA A 76 3.33 -11.92 -3.00
N LYS A 77 2.09 -12.41 -2.85
CA LYS A 77 1.74 -13.44 -1.87
C LYS A 77 1.64 -14.84 -2.52
N GLY A 78 2.37 -15.80 -1.95
CA GLY A 78 2.09 -17.22 -2.19
C GLY A 78 2.52 -17.82 -3.52
N HIS A 79 3.19 -17.05 -4.42
CA HIS A 79 3.62 -17.56 -5.71
C HIS A 79 5.13 -17.62 -5.80
N ASP A 80 5.64 -18.74 -6.27
CA ASP A 80 7.04 -18.93 -6.56
C ASP A 80 7.27 -18.77 -8.07
N PHE A 81 8.08 -17.77 -8.42
CA PHE A 81 8.49 -17.50 -9.79
C PHE A 81 10.01 -17.62 -9.86
N GLU A 82 10.49 -18.75 -10.37
CA GLU A 82 11.92 -19.03 -10.41
C GLU A 82 12.68 -18.15 -11.43
N ASP A 83 12.00 -17.74 -12.51
CA ASP A 83 12.58 -17.02 -13.65
C ASP A 83 12.37 -15.50 -13.59
N VAL A 84 11.96 -14.93 -12.46
CA VAL A 84 11.77 -13.47 -12.33
C VAL A 84 13.11 -12.79 -12.05
N VAL A 85 13.58 -12.03 -13.04
CA VAL A 85 14.84 -11.27 -12.97
C VAL A 85 14.66 -9.82 -12.53
N LEU A 86 13.44 -9.26 -12.68
CA LEU A 86 13.14 -7.87 -12.33
C LEU A 86 11.81 -7.75 -11.63
N VAL A 87 11.80 -7.04 -10.50
CA VAL A 87 10.57 -6.63 -9.82
C VAL A 87 10.51 -5.12 -9.76
N GLY A 88 9.42 -4.54 -10.29
CA GLY A 88 9.11 -3.11 -10.18
C GLY A 88 8.03 -2.84 -9.14
N VAL A 89 8.26 -1.93 -8.21
CA VAL A 89 7.25 -1.43 -7.28
C VAL A 89 6.93 0.00 -7.66
N VAL A 90 5.74 0.21 -8.21
CA VAL A 90 5.25 1.52 -8.63
C VAL A 90 4.50 2.16 -7.46
N ASP A 91 4.78 3.45 -7.19
CA ASP A 91 4.15 4.23 -6.14
C ASP A 91 4.19 3.56 -4.75
N ALA A 92 5.41 3.25 -4.29
CA ALA A 92 5.63 2.61 -2.99
C ALA A 92 5.13 3.47 -1.82
N ASP A 93 5.04 4.78 -2.02
CA ASP A 93 4.57 5.75 -1.02
C ASP A 93 3.10 5.55 -0.66
N GLN A 94 2.28 5.00 -1.54
CA GLN A 94 0.89 4.68 -1.24
C GLN A 94 0.75 3.73 -0.03
N SER A 95 1.63 2.73 0.06
CA SER A 95 1.67 1.83 1.22
C SER A 95 2.23 2.49 2.46
N LEU A 96 3.17 3.43 2.29
CA LEU A 96 3.86 4.12 3.39
C LEU A 96 2.97 5.14 4.09
N TYR A 97 2.20 5.91 3.33
CA TYR A 97 1.40 7.03 3.85
C TYR A 97 -0.09 6.69 4.04
N HIS A 98 -0.40 5.43 4.15
CA HIS A 98 -1.76 5.02 4.52
C HIS A 98 -2.06 5.43 5.98
N SER A 99 -3.30 5.87 6.26
CA SER A 99 -3.74 6.31 7.60
C SER A 99 -3.87 5.16 8.61
N ASP A 100 -2.77 4.47 8.89
CA ASP A 100 -2.67 3.37 9.86
C ASP A 100 -1.28 3.41 10.49
N TYR A 101 -1.18 3.28 11.81
CA TYR A 101 0.09 3.27 12.53
C TYR A 101 1.03 2.13 12.10
N ARG A 102 0.51 1.11 11.40
CA ARG A 102 1.27 -0.03 10.85
C ARG A 102 1.72 0.18 9.41
N SER A 103 1.50 1.36 8.84
CA SER A 103 1.80 1.59 7.41
C SER A 103 3.26 1.34 7.06
N THR A 104 4.18 1.80 7.89
CA THR A 104 5.63 1.58 7.75
C THR A 104 5.99 0.11 7.83
N GLU A 105 5.43 -0.62 8.79
CA GLU A 105 5.62 -2.06 8.95
C GLU A 105 5.10 -2.84 7.75
N ARG A 106 3.88 -2.53 7.29
CA ARG A 106 3.30 -3.17 6.09
C ARG A 106 4.11 -2.87 4.83
N CYS A 107 4.59 -1.63 4.69
CA CYS A 107 5.45 -1.24 3.59
C CYS A 107 6.77 -2.02 3.60
N PHE A 108 7.42 -2.12 4.77
CA PHE A 108 8.63 -2.92 4.94
C PHE A 108 8.39 -4.39 4.57
N GLN A 109 7.34 -5.00 5.10
CA GLN A 109 6.96 -6.39 4.82
C GLN A 109 6.71 -6.62 3.32
N LEU A 110 5.97 -5.71 2.67
CA LEU A 110 5.67 -5.82 1.24
C LEU A 110 6.95 -5.76 0.42
N ILE A 111 7.83 -4.78 0.65
CA ILE A 111 9.06 -4.61 -0.09
C ILE A 111 9.98 -5.81 0.09
N THR A 112 10.18 -6.27 1.32
CA THR A 112 11.02 -7.45 1.58
C THR A 112 10.45 -8.72 0.95
N GLN A 113 9.11 -8.85 0.93
CA GLN A 113 8.44 -9.98 0.31
C GLN A 113 8.62 -9.99 -1.21
N VAL A 114 8.43 -8.85 -1.88
CA VAL A 114 8.62 -8.76 -3.35
C VAL A 114 10.09 -8.86 -3.73
N SER A 115 10.98 -8.29 -2.91
CA SER A 115 12.44 -8.39 -3.14
C SER A 115 12.93 -9.83 -3.06
N GLY A 116 12.36 -10.65 -2.18
CA GLY A 116 12.67 -12.07 -2.11
C GLY A 116 12.15 -12.91 -3.29
N ARG A 117 11.45 -12.30 -4.26
CA ARG A 117 11.00 -12.98 -5.49
C ARG A 117 11.95 -12.79 -6.65
N ALA A 118 12.71 -11.71 -6.67
CA ALA A 118 13.73 -11.49 -7.69
C ALA A 118 14.98 -12.32 -7.39
N GLY A 119 15.58 -12.94 -8.41
CA GLY A 119 16.89 -13.56 -8.29
C GLY A 119 16.97 -14.91 -7.59
N ARG A 120 15.90 -15.71 -7.62
CA ARG A 120 15.96 -17.10 -7.15
C ARG A 120 16.64 -18.05 -8.15
N SER A 121 16.69 -17.64 -9.40
CA SER A 121 17.48 -18.33 -10.42
C SER A 121 18.94 -17.84 -10.39
N LYS A 122 19.79 -18.38 -11.29
CA LYS A 122 21.24 -18.13 -11.34
C LYS A 122 21.65 -16.67 -11.60
N ASP A 123 20.71 -15.80 -11.95
CA ASP A 123 20.97 -14.39 -12.25
C ASP A 123 20.62 -13.51 -11.04
N ASP A 124 21.42 -12.46 -10.82
CA ASP A 124 21.18 -11.44 -9.80
C ASP A 124 19.88 -10.70 -10.07
N GLY A 125 18.80 -11.07 -9.37
CA GLY A 125 17.53 -10.41 -9.50
C GLY A 125 17.58 -8.95 -9.05
N LYS A 126 16.93 -8.07 -9.81
CA LYS A 126 16.88 -6.64 -9.51
C LYS A 126 15.51 -6.23 -9.01
N VAL A 127 15.49 -5.32 -8.04
CA VAL A 127 14.27 -4.67 -7.54
C VAL A 127 14.38 -3.18 -7.74
N VAL A 128 13.40 -2.60 -8.43
CA VAL A 128 13.30 -1.16 -8.66
C VAL A 128 12.10 -0.62 -7.91
N LEU A 129 12.34 0.31 -7.01
CA LEU A 129 11.31 0.95 -6.19
C LEU A 129 11.12 2.39 -6.64
N GLN A 130 9.92 2.74 -7.08
CA GLN A 130 9.55 4.12 -7.37
C GLN A 130 8.95 4.77 -6.13
N THR A 131 9.55 5.89 -5.68
CA THR A 131 9.12 6.62 -4.49
C THR A 131 9.49 8.10 -4.57
N TYR A 132 8.68 8.95 -3.96
CA TYR A 132 9.00 10.36 -3.72
C TYR A 132 9.84 10.57 -2.45
N SER A 133 9.96 9.53 -1.61
CA SER A 133 10.65 9.58 -0.30
C SER A 133 11.81 8.59 -0.20
N PRO A 134 12.82 8.62 -1.13
CA PRO A 134 13.85 7.59 -1.22
C PRO A 134 14.75 7.50 0.03
N ARG A 135 14.77 8.54 0.87
CA ARG A 135 15.53 8.58 2.13
C ARG A 135 14.77 8.02 3.33
N HIS A 136 13.51 7.60 3.15
CA HIS A 136 12.73 7.09 4.26
C HIS A 136 13.35 5.80 4.82
N TYR A 137 13.44 5.70 6.15
CA TYR A 137 14.13 4.59 6.82
C TYR A 137 13.59 3.22 6.46
N THR A 138 12.28 3.10 6.20
CA THR A 138 11.64 1.84 5.79
C THR A 138 12.29 1.28 4.54
N TYR A 139 12.52 2.10 3.51
CA TYR A 139 13.16 1.68 2.27
C TYR A 139 14.61 1.30 2.47
N LYS A 140 15.34 2.09 3.28
CA LYS A 140 16.74 1.81 3.60
C LYS A 140 16.92 0.46 4.28
N PHE A 141 16.11 0.17 5.29
CA PHE A 141 16.18 -1.12 5.99
C PHE A 141 15.67 -2.28 5.12
N ALA A 142 14.61 -2.07 4.33
CA ALA A 142 14.10 -3.09 3.43
C ALA A 142 15.11 -3.47 2.33
N ALA A 143 15.82 -2.50 1.76
CA ALA A 143 16.86 -2.75 0.76
C ALA A 143 18.02 -3.61 1.28
N ASN A 144 18.31 -3.53 2.58
CA ASN A 144 19.37 -4.32 3.23
C ASN A 144 18.82 -5.56 3.97
N TYR A 145 17.55 -5.89 3.86
CA TYR A 145 16.89 -6.93 4.64
C TYR A 145 17.13 -6.81 6.15
N ASP A 146 17.41 -5.58 6.67
CA ASP A 146 17.70 -5.32 8.07
C ASP A 146 16.42 -5.16 8.89
N TYR A 147 15.78 -6.29 9.19
CA TYR A 147 14.60 -6.31 10.06
C TYR A 147 14.92 -5.80 11.48
N LYS A 148 16.09 -6.12 12.03
CA LYS A 148 16.45 -5.72 13.40
C LYS A 148 16.61 -4.21 13.52
N GLY A 149 17.26 -3.57 12.54
CA GLY A 149 17.38 -2.11 12.46
C GLY A 149 16.03 -1.44 12.27
N PHE A 150 15.20 -1.97 11.36
CA PHE A 150 13.82 -1.50 11.17
C PHE A 150 13.02 -1.58 12.46
N PHE A 151 13.00 -2.75 13.13
CA PHE A 151 12.26 -2.96 14.37
C PHE A 151 12.68 -1.96 15.47
N ARG A 152 13.98 -1.78 15.69
CA ARG A 152 14.49 -0.83 16.70
C ARG A 152 14.04 0.60 16.41
N LYS A 153 14.07 1.02 15.14
CA LYS A 153 13.62 2.36 14.75
C LYS A 153 12.12 2.52 14.93
N GLU A 154 11.34 1.56 14.45
CA GLU A 154 9.89 1.56 14.49
C GLU A 154 9.36 1.53 15.92
N ILE A 155 9.89 0.66 16.78
CA ILE A 155 9.43 0.54 18.17
C ILE A 155 9.67 1.83 18.98
N ASN A 156 10.79 2.51 18.74
CA ASN A 156 11.08 3.79 19.37
C ASN A 156 10.11 4.89 18.92
N ILE A 157 9.77 4.94 17.63
CA ILE A 157 8.76 5.87 17.10
C ILE A 157 7.41 5.59 17.76
N ARG A 158 6.99 4.34 17.86
CA ARG A 158 5.74 3.95 18.51
C ARG A 158 5.71 4.29 19.99
N ALA A 159 6.82 4.12 20.70
CA ALA A 159 6.93 4.50 22.10
C ALA A 159 6.73 6.00 22.28
N THR A 160 7.41 6.83 21.47
CA THR A 160 7.29 8.27 21.52
C THR A 160 5.90 8.76 21.13
N ALA A 161 5.30 8.17 20.09
CA ALA A 161 3.98 8.52 19.60
C ALA A 161 2.84 7.88 20.42
N LYS A 162 3.15 7.09 21.43
CA LYS A 162 2.19 6.33 22.24
C LYS A 162 1.26 5.46 21.36
N PHE A 163 1.86 4.72 20.43
CA PHE A 163 1.18 3.73 19.61
C PHE A 163 1.33 2.30 20.16
N PRO A 164 0.52 1.35 19.75
CA PRO A 164 0.72 -0.06 20.08
C PRO A 164 2.13 -0.55 19.75
N PRO A 165 2.77 -1.36 20.61
CA PRO A 165 2.22 -2.09 21.76
C PRO A 165 2.17 -1.30 23.09
N PHE A 166 2.64 -0.06 23.15
CA PHE A 166 2.71 0.73 24.38
C PHE A 166 1.36 1.24 24.86
N THR A 167 0.40 1.37 23.94
CA THR A 167 -0.98 1.74 24.23
C THR A 167 -1.94 0.86 23.41
N ARG A 168 -3.24 1.08 23.59
CA ARG A 168 -4.29 0.46 22.79
C ARG A 168 -5.01 1.54 21.99
N ILE A 169 -5.42 1.23 20.76
CA ILE A 169 -6.18 2.13 19.90
C ILE A 169 -7.54 1.50 19.66
N ILE A 170 -8.59 2.30 19.89
CA ILE A 170 -9.96 1.95 19.54
C ILE A 170 -10.38 2.91 18.42
N ARG A 171 -10.82 2.35 17.30
CA ARG A 171 -11.36 3.10 16.17
C ARG A 171 -12.86 2.87 16.09
N ILE A 172 -13.63 3.96 16.19
CA ILE A 172 -15.07 3.93 15.99
C ILE A 172 -15.35 4.55 14.63
N LEU A 173 -16.02 3.83 13.74
CA LEU A 173 -16.31 4.27 12.38
C LEU A 173 -17.82 4.44 12.20
N PHE A 174 -18.22 5.62 11.76
CA PHE A 174 -19.58 5.91 11.33
C PHE A 174 -19.63 5.98 9.81
N SER A 175 -20.65 5.37 9.22
CA SER A 175 -20.84 5.37 7.76
C SER A 175 -22.31 5.45 7.42
N HIS A 176 -22.68 6.45 6.61
CA HIS A 176 -24.02 6.62 6.07
C HIS A 176 -23.94 7.35 4.72
N GLN A 177 -24.97 7.24 3.88
CA GLN A 177 -25.05 7.96 2.61
C GLN A 177 -25.21 9.46 2.79
N ASP A 178 -25.94 9.88 3.84
CA ASP A 178 -26.09 11.28 4.22
C ASP A 178 -25.02 11.69 5.22
N GLU A 179 -24.23 12.69 4.85
CA GLU A 179 -23.11 13.21 5.63
C GLU A 179 -23.59 13.89 6.94
N ASN A 180 -24.79 14.50 6.94
CA ASN A 180 -25.32 15.18 8.12
C ASN A 180 -25.64 14.18 9.24
N ILE A 181 -26.22 13.02 8.88
CA ILE A 181 -26.48 11.93 9.83
C ILE A 181 -25.17 11.46 10.46
N VAL A 182 -24.11 11.28 9.64
CA VAL A 182 -22.78 10.88 10.16
C VAL A 182 -22.24 11.92 11.13
N LYS A 183 -22.36 13.22 10.81
CA LYS A 183 -21.89 14.31 11.67
C LYS A 183 -22.64 14.37 13.00
N ASP A 184 -23.94 14.20 12.97
CA ASP A 184 -24.77 14.28 14.18
C ASP A 184 -24.51 13.09 15.11
N GLU A 185 -24.45 11.87 14.56
CA GLU A 185 -24.12 10.67 15.33
C GLU A 185 -22.69 10.72 15.89
N LEU A 186 -21.73 11.25 15.11
CA LEU A 186 -20.36 11.45 15.56
C LEU A 186 -20.32 12.42 16.76
N LYS A 187 -21.05 13.54 16.71
CA LYS A 187 -21.14 14.51 17.82
C LYS A 187 -21.72 13.87 19.08
N VAL A 188 -22.79 13.09 18.94
CA VAL A 188 -23.43 12.40 20.07
C VAL A 188 -22.44 11.41 20.70
N CYS A 189 -21.77 10.61 19.89
CA CYS A 189 -20.77 9.66 20.35
C CYS A 189 -19.59 10.37 21.02
N TYR A 190 -19.06 11.41 20.39
CA TYR A 190 -17.95 12.21 20.93
C TYR A 190 -18.27 12.80 22.31
N ASN A 191 -19.46 13.41 22.47
CA ASN A 191 -19.87 13.98 23.75
C ASN A 191 -20.02 12.91 24.85
N ARG A 192 -20.47 11.69 24.49
CA ARG A 192 -20.50 10.57 25.44
C ARG A 192 -19.10 10.11 25.83
N LEU A 193 -18.19 10.05 24.87
CA LEU A 193 -16.80 9.67 25.11
C LEU A 193 -16.06 10.72 25.94
N LEU A 194 -16.35 12.03 25.80
CA LEU A 194 -15.80 13.06 26.69
C LEU A 194 -16.10 12.79 28.17
N LYS A 195 -17.34 12.41 28.50
CA LYS A 195 -17.71 12.03 29.88
C LYS A 195 -16.93 10.79 30.37
N VAL A 196 -16.71 9.82 29.48
CA VAL A 196 -15.88 8.64 29.79
C VAL A 196 -14.43 9.06 30.02
N LYS A 197 -13.90 9.97 29.19
CA LYS A 197 -12.54 10.49 29.36
C LYS A 197 -12.34 11.22 30.67
N GLU A 198 -13.32 12.03 31.12
CA GLU A 198 -13.26 12.68 32.43
C GLU A 198 -13.16 11.66 33.58
N ARG A 199 -13.88 10.54 33.45
CA ARG A 199 -13.86 9.47 34.45
C ARG A 199 -12.58 8.65 34.46
N TYR A 200 -11.91 8.53 33.30
CA TYR A 200 -10.72 7.69 33.08
C TYR A 200 -9.56 8.53 32.51
N ALA A 201 -9.34 9.72 33.09
CA ALA A 201 -8.40 10.72 32.55
C ALA A 201 -6.96 10.19 32.42
N ASP A 202 -6.53 9.34 33.36
CA ASP A 202 -5.18 8.76 33.37
C ASP A 202 -5.00 7.61 32.35
N GLU A 203 -6.11 7.01 31.90
CA GLU A 203 -6.08 5.86 30.99
C GLU A 203 -6.31 6.27 29.52
N ILE A 204 -7.03 7.37 29.26
CA ILE A 204 -7.36 7.85 27.92
C ILE A 204 -6.46 9.02 27.54
N ILE A 205 -5.45 8.72 26.69
CA ILE A 205 -4.40 9.68 26.32
C ILE A 205 -4.91 10.68 25.27
N TYR A 206 -5.58 10.19 24.22
CA TYR A 206 -6.09 11.00 23.10
C TYR A 206 -7.53 10.60 22.73
N MET A 207 -8.29 11.57 22.23
CA MET A 207 -9.58 11.36 21.59
C MET A 207 -9.67 12.22 20.33
#